data_7b8424b15af9d3d57fde4bce9d4f4117
#
_entry.id   7b8424b15af9d3d57fde4bce9d4f4117
#
_cell.length_a   1.000
_cell.length_b   1.000
_cell.length_c   1.000
_cell.angle_alpha   90.00
_cell.angle_beta   90.00
_cell.angle_gamma   90.00
#
_symmetry.space_group_name_H-M   'P 1'
#
loop_
_entity.id
_entity.type
_entity.pdbx_description
1 polymer ?
#
loop_
_entity_poly.entity_id
_entity_poly.type
_entity_poly.pdbx_seq_one_letter_code
_entity_poly.pdbx_strand_id
1 'polypeptide(L)'
;VLSSFLISWIILEEQKITQSFNIKNFLVRRTLRVWPLYFLIVLIGIMLSYLSQQLTIQIEPIPPFKYFGLFIINFYIIENGTNFLFFLAFLWSISIEEQFYIVWSVVMKYLKINLLWLSVLLIIISVVFRAYYIDESLQLYFNTISALGNFGIGGIIAYLAFYNKKIFQKVIGMSKIQTIALYTILVLSIVFFNQINQFKLFTIFSRLYFSILFALFILEQSYGKNRFFNPGKSTILNHLGKISYGLYCFH
;
A
#
# COMPACT_ATOMS: atom_id res chain seq x y z
N VAL A 1 1.29 -1.23 3.74
CA VAL A 1 2.06 -1.31 4.99
C VAL A 1 3.00 -0.12 5.13
N LEU A 2 3.98 0.08 4.22
CA LEU A 2 4.94 1.18 4.32
C LEU A 2 4.27 2.55 4.34
N SER A 3 3.31 2.78 3.44
CA SER A 3 2.56 4.04 3.35
C SER A 3 1.82 4.35 4.65
N SER A 4 1.10 3.38 5.22
CA SER A 4 0.36 3.57 6.48
C SER A 4 1.29 3.75 7.68
N PHE A 5 2.41 3.01 7.73
CA PHE A 5 3.44 3.21 8.75
C PHE A 5 3.98 4.64 8.73
N LEU A 6 4.46 5.10 7.57
CA LEU A 6 5.06 6.43 7.43
C LEU A 6 4.07 7.56 7.75
N ILE A 7 2.83 7.42 7.28
CA ILE A 7 1.80 8.44 7.52
C ILE A 7 1.43 8.50 8.99
N SER A 8 1.17 7.35 9.62
CA SER A 8 0.86 7.30 11.04
C SER A 8 2.01 7.86 11.88
N TRP A 9 3.25 7.53 11.53
CA TRP A 9 4.44 8.06 12.19
C TRP A 9 4.53 9.59 12.07
N ILE A 10 4.40 10.13 10.86
CA ILE A 10 4.45 11.59 10.61
C ILE A 10 3.35 12.31 11.40
N ILE A 11 2.12 11.77 11.41
CA ILE A 11 1.01 12.36 12.16
C ILE A 11 1.32 12.37 13.67
N LEU A 12 1.80 11.25 14.21
CA LEU A 12 2.16 11.16 15.63
C LEU A 12 3.30 12.12 16.01
N GLU A 13 4.32 12.26 15.17
CA GLU A 13 5.41 13.21 15.40
C GLU A 13 4.91 14.66 15.35
N GLU A 14 4.12 15.02 14.33
CA GLU A 14 3.55 16.36 14.22
C GLU A 14 2.69 16.68 15.44
N GLN A 15 1.80 15.77 15.85
CA GLN A 15 0.98 15.94 17.05
C GLN A 15 1.81 16.09 18.34
N LYS A 16 2.93 15.38 18.44
CA LYS A 16 3.82 15.49 19.62
C LYS A 16 4.54 16.84 19.67
N ILE A 17 4.97 17.38 18.53
CA ILE A 17 5.75 18.62 18.47
C ILE A 17 4.82 19.85 18.54
N THR A 18 3.74 19.86 17.76
CA THR A 18 2.88 21.04 17.57
C THR A 18 1.56 20.97 18.33
N GLN A 19 1.30 19.88 19.08
CA GLN A 19 0.04 19.59 19.77
C GLN A 19 -1.19 19.57 18.85
N SER A 20 -0.98 19.60 17.52
CA SER A 20 -2.03 19.61 16.52
C SER A 20 -1.55 18.89 15.25
N PHE A 21 -2.51 18.50 14.38
CA PHE A 21 -2.20 17.92 13.08
C PHE A 21 -2.88 18.75 11.99
N ASN A 22 -2.10 19.24 11.03
CA ASN A 22 -2.60 20.04 9.92
C ASN A 22 -2.90 19.16 8.70
N ILE A 23 -4.17 18.71 8.59
CA ILE A 23 -4.64 17.87 7.46
C ILE A 23 -4.36 18.54 6.12
N LYS A 24 -4.62 19.86 5.98
CA LYS A 24 -4.45 20.57 4.71
C LYS A 24 -3.00 20.48 4.23
N ASN A 25 -2.05 20.81 5.08
CA ASN A 25 -0.64 20.75 4.72
C ASN A 25 -0.19 19.32 4.42
N PHE A 26 -0.72 18.34 5.14
CA PHE A 26 -0.44 16.93 4.88
C PHE A 26 -0.96 16.50 3.50
N LEU A 27 -2.23 16.75 3.21
CA LEU A 27 -2.84 16.37 1.93
C LEU A 27 -2.17 17.09 0.76
N VAL A 28 -1.91 18.39 0.86
CA VAL A 28 -1.21 19.16 -0.20
C VAL A 28 0.14 18.54 -0.53
N ARG A 29 0.96 18.20 0.47
CA ARG A 29 2.26 17.54 0.22
C ARG A 29 2.12 16.21 -0.50
N ARG A 30 1.07 15.44 -0.22
CA ARG A 30 0.78 14.16 -0.89
C ARG A 30 0.27 14.37 -2.31
N THR A 31 -0.70 15.25 -2.48
CA THR A 31 -1.25 15.63 -3.79
C THR A 31 -0.13 16.07 -4.75
N LEU A 32 0.73 17.00 -4.34
CA LEU A 32 1.83 17.48 -5.18
C LEU A 32 2.84 16.37 -5.53
N ARG A 33 2.95 15.33 -4.72
CA ARG A 33 3.84 14.20 -4.99
C ARG A 33 3.24 13.16 -5.95
N VAL A 34 1.94 12.89 -5.82
CA VAL A 34 1.29 11.75 -6.49
C VAL A 34 0.50 12.18 -7.74
N TRP A 35 -0.32 13.22 -7.63
CA TRP A 35 -1.27 13.61 -8.66
C TRP A 35 -0.67 14.03 -10.00
N PRO A 36 0.44 14.79 -10.06
CA PRO A 36 0.96 15.25 -11.35
C PRO A 36 1.28 14.07 -12.29
N LEU A 37 1.95 13.05 -11.79
CA LEU A 37 2.30 11.88 -12.59
C LEU A 37 1.09 10.97 -12.83
N TYR A 38 0.21 10.80 -11.84
CA TYR A 38 -1.03 10.04 -11.97
C TYR A 38 -1.89 10.59 -13.12
N PHE A 39 -2.19 11.90 -13.11
CA PHE A 39 -3.00 12.51 -14.14
C PHE A 39 -2.28 12.63 -15.50
N LEU A 40 -0.95 12.73 -15.51
CA LEU A 40 -0.19 12.65 -16.76
C LEU A 40 -0.42 11.32 -17.47
N ILE A 41 -0.39 10.21 -16.73
CA ILE A 41 -0.61 8.86 -17.29
C ILE A 41 -2.05 8.70 -17.78
N VAL A 42 -3.02 9.17 -17.00
CA VAL A 42 -4.43 9.20 -17.44
C VAL A 42 -4.60 10.00 -18.73
N LEU A 43 -3.97 11.17 -18.80
CA LEU A 43 -3.99 12.02 -20.00
C LEU A 43 -3.37 11.31 -21.22
N ILE A 44 -2.23 10.65 -21.05
CA ILE A 44 -1.61 9.83 -22.10
C ILE A 44 -2.58 8.76 -22.58
N GLY A 45 -3.25 8.05 -21.68
CA GLY A 45 -4.27 7.07 -22.03
C GLY A 45 -5.40 7.67 -22.88
N ILE A 46 -5.95 8.81 -22.44
CA ILE A 46 -7.01 9.51 -23.18
C ILE A 46 -6.54 9.93 -24.58
N MET A 47 -5.32 10.50 -24.68
CA MET A 47 -4.74 10.89 -25.96
C MET A 47 -4.55 9.68 -26.89
N LEU A 48 -4.04 8.57 -26.39
CA LEU A 48 -3.89 7.35 -27.19
C LEU A 48 -5.23 6.81 -27.69
N SER A 49 -6.27 6.83 -26.85
CA SER A 49 -7.62 6.42 -27.27
C SER A 49 -8.18 7.35 -28.34
N TYR A 50 -8.00 8.66 -28.21
CA TYR A 50 -8.43 9.61 -29.22
C TYR A 50 -7.69 9.40 -30.55
N LEU A 51 -6.37 9.26 -30.53
CA LEU A 51 -5.55 9.03 -31.72
C LEU A 51 -5.90 7.70 -32.40
N SER A 52 -6.17 6.65 -31.64
CA SER A 52 -6.54 5.34 -32.20
C SER A 52 -7.85 5.39 -32.98
N GLN A 53 -8.83 6.19 -32.50
CA GLN A 53 -10.08 6.41 -33.22
C GLN A 53 -9.85 7.13 -34.55
N GLN A 54 -8.94 8.12 -34.59
CA GLN A 54 -8.61 8.85 -35.82
C GLN A 54 -7.84 7.98 -36.83
N LEU A 55 -6.98 7.10 -36.33
CA LEU A 55 -6.15 6.21 -37.16
C LEU A 55 -6.79 4.86 -37.47
N THR A 56 -8.04 4.64 -37.05
CA THR A 56 -8.76 3.36 -37.17
C THR A 56 -8.00 2.15 -36.58
N ILE A 57 -7.14 2.40 -35.59
CA ILE A 57 -6.42 1.38 -34.86
C ILE A 57 -7.29 0.91 -33.70
N GLN A 58 -7.52 -0.39 -33.58
CA GLN A 58 -8.24 -0.95 -32.45
C GLN A 58 -7.33 -1.01 -31.23
N ILE A 59 -7.66 -0.23 -30.19
CA ILE A 59 -7.07 -0.33 -28.86
C ILE A 59 -8.17 -0.64 -27.84
N GLU A 60 -7.75 -1.18 -26.70
CA GLU A 60 -8.65 -1.43 -25.58
C GLU A 60 -9.32 -0.13 -25.11
N PRO A 61 -10.59 -0.19 -24.66
CA PRO A 61 -11.33 0.99 -24.19
C PRO A 61 -10.65 1.64 -22.97
N ILE A 62 -11.07 2.87 -22.67
CA ILE A 62 -10.65 3.56 -21.45
C ILE A 62 -11.85 3.70 -20.52
N PRO A 63 -11.68 3.43 -19.22
CA PRO A 63 -12.68 3.75 -18.21
C PRO A 63 -13.06 5.24 -18.24
N PRO A 64 -14.31 5.60 -17.95
CA PRO A 64 -14.74 7.00 -17.85
C PRO A 64 -13.87 7.79 -16.87
N PHE A 65 -13.50 9.03 -17.24
CA PHE A 65 -12.59 9.89 -16.47
C PHE A 65 -13.00 10.05 -14.99
N LYS A 66 -14.31 10.01 -14.67
CA LYS A 66 -14.81 10.11 -13.30
C LYS A 66 -14.18 9.09 -12.34
N TYR A 67 -13.86 7.88 -12.82
CA TYR A 67 -13.26 6.84 -11.98
C TYR A 67 -11.79 7.17 -11.62
N PHE A 68 -11.09 7.83 -12.53
CA PHE A 68 -9.73 8.34 -12.27
C PHE A 68 -9.76 9.61 -11.42
N GLY A 69 -10.62 10.57 -11.77
CA GLY A 69 -10.73 11.87 -11.07
C GLY A 69 -11.16 11.76 -9.61
N LEU A 70 -11.96 10.75 -9.29
CA LEU A 70 -12.41 10.47 -7.91
C LEU A 70 -11.56 9.42 -7.20
N PHE A 71 -10.51 8.89 -7.83
CA PHE A 71 -9.68 7.80 -7.30
C PHE A 71 -10.49 6.56 -6.91
N ILE A 72 -11.42 6.13 -7.79
CA ILE A 72 -12.29 4.95 -7.58
C ILE A 72 -12.19 3.93 -8.71
N ILE A 73 -11.09 3.94 -9.48
CA ILE A 73 -10.87 3.00 -10.59
C ILE A 73 -10.86 1.54 -10.12
N ASN A 74 -10.49 1.27 -8.87
CA ASN A 74 -10.55 -0.04 -8.27
C ASN A 74 -11.99 -0.60 -8.23
N PHE A 75 -13.01 0.22 -8.00
CA PHE A 75 -14.41 -0.21 -8.05
C PHE A 75 -14.87 -0.44 -9.50
N TYR A 76 -14.42 0.37 -10.45
CA TYR A 76 -14.68 0.10 -11.86
C TYR A 76 -14.17 -1.29 -12.29
N ILE A 77 -12.95 -1.65 -11.84
CA ILE A 77 -12.37 -2.97 -12.13
C ILE A 77 -13.19 -4.10 -11.52
N ILE A 78 -13.72 -3.93 -10.32
CA ILE A 78 -14.57 -4.93 -9.67
C ILE A 78 -15.85 -5.18 -10.48
N GLU A 79 -16.44 -4.13 -11.05
CA GLU A 79 -17.70 -4.21 -11.79
C GLU A 79 -17.51 -4.67 -13.25
N ASN A 80 -16.43 -4.25 -13.91
CA ASN A 80 -16.25 -4.40 -15.36
C ASN A 80 -15.04 -5.26 -15.76
N GLY A 81 -14.23 -5.69 -14.79
CA GLY A 81 -12.97 -6.39 -15.07
C GLY A 81 -11.83 -5.46 -15.50
N THR A 82 -10.73 -6.07 -15.96
CA THR A 82 -9.49 -5.37 -16.35
C THR A 82 -9.34 -5.19 -17.87
N ASN A 83 -10.41 -5.37 -18.64
CA ASN A 83 -10.38 -5.30 -20.11
C ASN A 83 -10.36 -3.85 -20.61
N PHE A 84 -9.29 -3.15 -20.30
CA PHE A 84 -9.01 -1.79 -20.75
C PHE A 84 -7.49 -1.56 -20.80
N LEU A 85 -7.04 -0.42 -21.35
CA LEU A 85 -5.62 -0.11 -21.51
C LEU A 85 -4.79 -0.52 -20.28
N PHE A 86 -3.95 -1.53 -20.46
CA PHE A 86 -3.26 -2.27 -19.40
C PHE A 86 -2.45 -1.37 -18.46
N PHE A 87 -1.80 -0.33 -19.00
CA PHE A 87 -1.00 0.60 -18.19
C PHE A 87 -1.83 1.56 -17.33
N LEU A 88 -3.17 1.60 -17.48
CA LEU A 88 -4.07 2.30 -16.58
C LEU A 88 -4.57 1.40 -15.44
N ALA A 89 -4.46 0.09 -15.62
CA ALA A 89 -5.01 -0.85 -14.65
C ALA A 89 -4.33 -0.72 -13.29
N PHE A 90 -3.00 -0.56 -13.23
CA PHE A 90 -2.28 -0.46 -11.97
C PHE A 90 -2.61 0.79 -11.13
N LEU A 91 -3.26 1.80 -11.72
CA LEU A 91 -3.71 3.00 -10.99
C LEU A 91 -4.73 2.68 -9.88
N TRP A 92 -5.32 1.46 -9.88
CA TRP A 92 -6.19 1.01 -8.81
C TRP A 92 -5.53 1.06 -7.42
N SER A 93 -4.25 0.74 -7.33
CA SER A 93 -3.56 0.71 -6.05
C SER A 93 -3.27 2.12 -5.51
N ILE A 94 -2.99 3.08 -6.41
CA ILE A 94 -2.87 4.49 -6.06
C ILE A 94 -4.23 5.00 -5.55
N SER A 95 -5.32 4.61 -6.22
CA SER A 95 -6.67 4.98 -5.79
C SER A 95 -6.98 4.51 -4.37
N ILE A 96 -6.66 3.27 -4.03
CA ILE A 96 -6.80 2.75 -2.65
C ILE A 96 -5.94 3.53 -1.66
N GLU A 97 -4.72 3.91 -2.03
CA GLU A 97 -3.86 4.72 -1.16
C GLU A 97 -4.43 6.12 -0.94
N GLU A 98 -4.91 6.81 -1.99
CA GLU A 98 -5.51 8.14 -1.86
C GLU A 98 -6.79 8.11 -1.01
N GLN A 99 -7.66 7.12 -1.21
CA GLN A 99 -8.84 6.90 -0.35
C GLN A 99 -8.41 6.73 1.12
N PHE A 100 -7.38 5.93 1.37
CA PHE A 100 -6.84 5.75 2.72
C PHE A 100 -6.27 7.05 3.29
N TYR A 101 -5.51 7.83 2.53
CA TYR A 101 -4.88 9.06 3.01
C TYR A 101 -5.92 10.08 3.47
N ILE A 102 -7.00 10.24 2.71
CA ILE A 102 -8.10 11.14 3.06
C ILE A 102 -8.76 10.67 4.36
N VAL A 103 -9.24 9.43 4.39
CA VAL A 103 -9.97 8.90 5.54
C VAL A 103 -9.08 8.86 6.78
N TRP A 104 -7.84 8.36 6.65
CA TRP A 104 -6.91 8.22 7.78
C TRP A 104 -6.53 9.54 8.42
N SER A 105 -6.26 10.57 7.60
CA SER A 105 -5.92 11.90 8.10
C SER A 105 -7.06 12.54 8.90
N VAL A 106 -8.32 12.35 8.46
CA VAL A 106 -9.51 12.82 9.16
C VAL A 106 -9.71 12.05 10.47
N VAL A 107 -9.63 10.72 10.41
CA VAL A 107 -9.78 9.84 11.58
C VAL A 107 -8.74 10.18 12.65
N MET A 108 -7.47 10.28 12.27
CA MET A 108 -6.37 10.57 13.21
C MET A 108 -6.45 11.97 13.83
N LYS A 109 -7.11 12.93 13.18
CA LYS A 109 -7.29 14.27 13.73
C LYS A 109 -8.47 14.38 14.69
N TYR A 110 -9.61 13.81 14.30
CA TYR A 110 -10.88 14.08 14.99
C TYR A 110 -11.30 12.96 15.95
N LEU A 111 -10.95 11.71 15.62
CA LEU A 111 -11.26 10.58 16.49
C LEU A 111 -10.11 10.38 17.48
N LYS A 112 -10.36 10.69 18.75
CA LYS A 112 -9.41 10.46 19.87
C LYS A 112 -9.28 8.97 20.21
N ILE A 113 -9.26 8.12 19.20
CA ILE A 113 -9.13 6.66 19.35
C ILE A 113 -7.65 6.33 19.42
N ASN A 114 -7.29 5.38 20.29
CA ASN A 114 -5.94 4.86 20.32
C ASN A 114 -5.60 4.19 18.98
N LEU A 115 -4.49 4.61 18.36
CA LEU A 115 -4.02 4.10 17.07
C LEU A 115 -3.95 2.56 17.04
N LEU A 116 -3.59 1.92 18.14
CA LEU A 116 -3.52 0.45 18.22
C LEU A 116 -4.90 -0.18 17.99
N TRP A 117 -5.92 0.27 18.72
CA TRP A 117 -7.27 -0.26 18.59
C TRP A 117 -7.90 0.03 17.23
N LEU A 118 -7.64 1.22 16.68
CA LEU A 118 -8.06 1.57 15.32
C LEU A 118 -7.42 0.63 14.30
N SER A 119 -6.13 0.37 14.43
CA SER A 119 -5.40 -0.53 13.53
C SER A 119 -5.90 -1.97 13.61
N VAL A 120 -6.19 -2.46 14.82
CA VAL A 120 -6.79 -3.79 15.04
C VAL A 120 -8.18 -3.86 14.41
N LEU A 121 -8.99 -2.82 14.55
CA LEU A 121 -10.33 -2.74 13.92
C LEU A 121 -10.23 -2.85 12.39
N LEU A 122 -9.28 -2.15 11.74
CA LEU A 122 -9.06 -2.26 10.31
C LEU A 122 -8.69 -3.68 9.88
N ILE A 123 -7.88 -4.38 10.68
CA ILE A 123 -7.51 -5.77 10.41
C ILE A 123 -8.74 -6.67 10.49
N ILE A 124 -9.55 -6.52 11.54
CA ILE A 124 -10.77 -7.33 11.73
C ILE A 124 -11.74 -7.11 10.55
N ILE A 125 -12.00 -5.84 10.19
CA ILE A 125 -12.87 -5.50 9.05
C ILE A 125 -12.35 -6.15 7.76
N SER A 126 -11.05 -6.07 7.50
CA SER A 126 -10.44 -6.67 6.32
C SER A 126 -10.59 -8.20 6.28
N VAL A 127 -10.34 -8.88 7.41
CA VAL A 127 -10.46 -10.34 7.51
C VAL A 127 -11.90 -10.80 7.32
N VAL A 128 -12.87 -10.13 7.97
CA VAL A 128 -14.30 -10.45 7.83
C VAL A 128 -14.75 -10.24 6.38
N PHE A 129 -14.36 -9.14 5.76
CA PHE A 129 -14.65 -8.86 4.35
C PHE A 129 -14.09 -9.95 3.44
N ARG A 130 -12.83 -10.35 3.63
CA ARG A 130 -12.17 -11.39 2.82
C ARG A 130 -12.77 -12.78 3.05
N ALA A 131 -13.26 -13.06 4.25
CA ALA A 131 -13.98 -14.31 4.52
C ALA A 131 -15.34 -14.34 3.82
N TYR A 132 -16.05 -13.21 3.78
CA TYR A 132 -17.35 -13.10 3.11
C TYR A 132 -17.23 -13.24 1.58
N TYR A 133 -16.26 -12.56 0.96
CA TYR A 133 -16.03 -12.54 -0.49
C TYR A 133 -15.00 -13.56 -0.96
N ILE A 134 -14.82 -14.69 -0.26
CA ILE A 134 -13.71 -15.63 -0.52
C ILE A 134 -13.70 -16.21 -1.94
N ASP A 135 -14.85 -16.38 -2.54
CA ASP A 135 -14.99 -16.94 -3.88
C ASP A 135 -15.01 -15.85 -4.99
N GLU A 136 -14.91 -14.56 -4.62
CA GLU A 136 -14.92 -13.41 -5.53
C GLU A 136 -13.52 -12.78 -5.65
N SER A 137 -12.71 -13.27 -6.58
CA SER A 137 -11.30 -12.86 -6.72
C SER A 137 -11.11 -11.36 -6.96
N LEU A 138 -11.99 -10.70 -7.73
CA LEU A 138 -11.92 -9.25 -7.97
C LEU A 138 -12.16 -8.45 -6.70
N GLN A 139 -13.14 -8.84 -5.88
CA GLN A 139 -13.38 -8.21 -4.58
C GLN A 139 -12.18 -8.40 -3.64
N LEU A 140 -11.64 -9.61 -3.57
CA LEU A 140 -10.49 -9.90 -2.73
C LEU A 140 -9.26 -9.08 -3.13
N TYR A 141 -9.06 -8.83 -4.42
CA TYR A 141 -7.85 -8.19 -4.93
C TYR A 141 -7.97 -6.66 -4.99
N PHE A 142 -9.07 -6.12 -5.52
CA PHE A 142 -9.19 -4.70 -5.84
C PHE A 142 -9.98 -3.88 -4.82
N ASN A 143 -10.75 -4.51 -3.91
CA ASN A 143 -11.56 -3.75 -2.97
C ASN A 143 -10.71 -3.10 -1.87
N THR A 144 -10.99 -1.83 -1.59
CA THR A 144 -10.32 -1.04 -0.54
C THR A 144 -10.47 -1.68 0.83
N ILE A 145 -11.64 -2.24 1.15
CA ILE A 145 -11.90 -2.90 2.44
C ILE A 145 -10.99 -4.13 2.61
N SER A 146 -10.80 -4.91 1.53
CA SER A 146 -9.85 -6.03 1.53
C SER A 146 -8.41 -5.59 1.84
N ALA A 147 -8.03 -4.36 1.47
CA ALA A 147 -6.69 -3.81 1.69
C ALA A 147 -6.49 -3.17 3.08
N LEU A 148 -7.56 -2.92 3.85
CA LEU A 148 -7.49 -2.27 5.17
C LEU A 148 -6.55 -2.98 6.14
N GLY A 149 -6.45 -4.31 6.07
CA GLY A 149 -5.53 -5.08 6.90
C GLY A 149 -4.07 -4.68 6.73
N ASN A 150 -3.65 -4.37 5.50
CA ASN A 150 -2.30 -3.90 5.20
C ASN A 150 -2.02 -2.55 5.88
N PHE A 151 -3.02 -1.66 5.90
CA PHE A 151 -2.94 -0.37 6.56
C PHE A 151 -2.94 -0.52 8.09
N GLY A 152 -3.74 -1.45 8.63
CA GLY A 152 -3.75 -1.78 10.05
C GLY A 152 -2.39 -2.28 10.54
N ILE A 153 -1.72 -3.18 9.82
CA ILE A 153 -0.35 -3.64 10.17
C ILE A 153 0.62 -2.45 10.22
N GLY A 154 0.59 -1.55 9.23
CA GLY A 154 1.45 -0.36 9.26
C GLY A 154 1.17 0.58 10.44
N GLY A 155 -0.11 0.75 10.82
CA GLY A 155 -0.51 1.50 12.01
C GLY A 155 -0.01 0.88 13.31
N ILE A 156 -0.09 -0.45 13.47
CA ILE A 156 0.47 -1.17 14.62
C ILE A 156 1.98 -0.93 14.74
N ILE A 157 2.71 -1.02 13.62
CA ILE A 157 4.16 -0.81 13.63
C ILE A 157 4.49 0.64 14.02
N ALA A 158 3.75 1.63 13.50
CA ALA A 158 3.93 3.02 13.88
C ALA A 158 3.68 3.22 15.39
N TYR A 159 2.62 2.61 15.93
CA TYR A 159 2.32 2.65 17.35
C TYR A 159 3.45 2.05 18.20
N LEU A 160 3.92 0.85 17.83
CA LEU A 160 5.00 0.16 18.56
C LEU A 160 6.30 0.95 18.50
N ALA A 161 6.65 1.49 17.35
CA ALA A 161 7.86 2.29 17.18
C ALA A 161 7.81 3.60 17.98
N PHE A 162 6.62 4.21 18.11
CA PHE A 162 6.45 5.48 18.80
C PHE A 162 6.31 5.33 20.31
N TYR A 163 5.49 4.39 20.77
CA TYR A 163 5.12 4.24 22.18
C TYR A 163 5.83 3.08 22.88
N ASN A 164 6.18 1.99 22.19
CA ASN A 164 6.75 0.79 22.78
C ASN A 164 8.14 0.46 22.23
N LYS A 165 9.11 1.31 22.61
CA LYS A 165 10.50 1.16 22.16
C LYS A 165 11.12 -0.22 22.48
N LYS A 166 10.71 -0.89 23.55
CA LYS A 166 11.25 -2.21 23.93
C LYS A 166 10.88 -3.28 22.92
N ILE A 167 9.60 -3.35 22.50
CA ILE A 167 9.15 -4.31 21.48
C ILE A 167 9.77 -3.97 20.14
N PHE A 168 9.78 -2.68 19.77
CA PHE A 168 10.42 -2.22 18.54
C PHE A 168 11.90 -2.61 18.48
N GLN A 169 12.65 -2.41 19.57
CA GLN A 169 14.06 -2.79 19.64
C GLN A 169 14.28 -4.31 19.54
N LYS A 170 13.36 -5.14 20.04
CA LYS A 170 13.44 -6.59 19.82
C LYS A 170 13.34 -6.96 18.35
N VAL A 171 12.42 -6.32 17.62
CA VAL A 171 12.22 -6.56 16.18
C VAL A 171 13.47 -6.13 15.38
N ILE A 172 14.03 -4.96 15.67
CA ILE A 172 15.22 -4.47 14.96
C ILE A 172 16.53 -5.14 15.44
N GLY A 173 16.50 -5.80 16.59
CA GLY A 173 17.63 -6.53 17.17
C GLY A 173 17.72 -7.99 16.73
N MET A 174 17.02 -8.40 15.67
CA MET A 174 17.08 -9.76 15.15
C MET A 174 18.52 -10.22 14.92
N SER A 175 18.81 -11.48 15.28
CA SER A 175 20.08 -12.12 15.00
C SER A 175 20.23 -12.39 13.50
N LYS A 176 21.46 -12.64 13.02
CA LYS A 176 21.72 -13.00 11.61
C LYS A 176 20.91 -14.23 11.18
N ILE A 177 20.75 -15.22 12.06
CA ILE A 177 19.98 -16.44 11.77
C ILE A 177 18.50 -16.08 11.58
N GLN A 178 17.93 -15.23 12.44
CA GLN A 178 16.54 -14.78 12.32
C GLN A 178 16.30 -13.95 11.04
N THR A 179 17.25 -13.12 10.66
CA THR A 179 17.22 -12.35 9.41
C THR A 179 17.24 -13.28 8.18
N ILE A 180 18.12 -14.27 8.18
CA ILE A 180 18.19 -15.28 7.10
C ILE A 180 16.87 -16.04 7.03
N ALA A 181 16.36 -16.52 8.18
CA ALA A 181 15.08 -17.22 8.24
C ALA A 181 13.92 -16.38 7.69
N LEU A 182 13.85 -15.09 8.06
CA LEU A 182 12.84 -14.16 7.54
C LEU A 182 12.91 -14.07 6.00
N TYR A 183 14.10 -13.90 5.43
CA TYR A 183 14.26 -13.79 3.98
C TYR A 183 13.93 -15.10 3.27
N THR A 184 14.36 -16.23 3.83
CA THR A 184 14.04 -17.56 3.29
C THR A 184 12.53 -17.80 3.30
N ILE A 185 11.85 -17.51 4.42
CA ILE A 185 10.38 -17.63 4.52
C ILE A 185 9.70 -16.73 3.48
N LEU A 186 10.14 -15.48 3.33
CA LEU A 186 9.56 -14.54 2.38
C LEU A 186 9.71 -15.05 0.95
N VAL A 187 10.91 -15.49 0.55
CA VAL A 187 11.17 -16.04 -0.79
C VAL A 187 10.35 -17.30 -1.04
N LEU A 188 10.37 -18.26 -0.10
CA LEU A 188 9.59 -19.50 -0.23
C LEU A 188 8.08 -19.22 -0.31
N SER A 189 7.58 -18.26 0.47
CA SER A 189 6.15 -17.88 0.44
C SER A 189 5.74 -17.28 -0.90
N ILE A 190 6.64 -16.54 -1.58
CA ILE A 190 6.38 -16.00 -2.92
C ILE A 190 6.44 -17.12 -3.97
N VAL A 191 7.46 -17.97 -3.91
CA VAL A 191 7.65 -19.07 -4.87
C VAL A 191 6.49 -20.07 -4.80
N PHE A 192 6.07 -20.44 -3.59
CA PHE A 192 4.99 -21.41 -3.37
C PHE A 192 3.61 -20.75 -3.18
N PHE A 193 3.45 -19.48 -3.55
CA PHE A 193 2.20 -18.75 -3.34
C PHE A 193 0.98 -19.46 -3.93
N ASN A 194 1.07 -19.91 -5.18
CA ASN A 194 -0.05 -20.58 -5.87
C ASN A 194 -0.47 -21.88 -5.18
N GLN A 195 0.49 -22.66 -4.69
CA GLN A 195 0.23 -23.91 -3.97
C GLN A 195 -0.45 -23.65 -2.62
N ILE A 196 0.04 -22.65 -1.88
CA ILE A 196 -0.49 -22.32 -0.54
C ILE A 196 -1.86 -21.63 -0.67
N ASN A 197 -2.06 -20.81 -1.71
CA ASN A 197 -3.31 -20.07 -1.90
C ASN A 197 -4.50 -20.93 -2.33
N GLN A 198 -4.29 -22.23 -2.59
CA GLN A 198 -5.38 -23.20 -2.79
C GLN A 198 -6.19 -23.44 -1.49
N PHE A 199 -5.58 -23.21 -0.34
CA PHE A 199 -6.26 -23.36 0.94
C PHE A 199 -7.10 -22.10 1.25
N LYS A 200 -8.42 -22.22 1.31
CA LYS A 200 -9.34 -21.10 1.60
C LYS A 200 -8.92 -20.27 2.82
N LEU A 201 -8.50 -20.94 3.90
CA LEU A 201 -8.03 -20.25 5.10
C LEU A 201 -6.81 -19.34 4.80
N PHE A 202 -5.85 -19.84 4.02
CA PHE A 202 -4.70 -19.04 3.63
C PHE A 202 -5.12 -17.86 2.74
N THR A 203 -6.05 -18.04 1.81
CA THR A 203 -6.58 -16.96 0.97
C THR A 203 -7.16 -15.81 1.81
N ILE A 204 -7.89 -16.10 2.89
CA ILE A 204 -8.41 -15.09 3.81
C ILE A 204 -7.26 -14.28 4.43
N PHE A 205 -6.26 -14.95 4.98
CA PHE A 205 -5.17 -14.32 5.75
C PHE A 205 -3.94 -13.95 4.92
N SER A 206 -3.89 -14.28 3.63
CA SER A 206 -2.70 -14.11 2.79
C SER A 206 -2.17 -12.67 2.79
N ARG A 207 -3.04 -11.67 2.69
CA ARG A 207 -2.63 -10.25 2.74
C ARG A 207 -2.00 -9.87 4.09
N LEU A 208 -2.55 -10.33 5.19
CA LEU A 208 -1.98 -10.08 6.52
C LEU A 208 -0.64 -10.79 6.68
N TYR A 209 -0.57 -12.04 6.24
CA TYR A 209 0.66 -12.82 6.26
C TYR A 209 1.81 -12.09 5.54
N PHE A 210 1.59 -11.72 4.28
CA PHE A 210 2.59 -10.96 3.53
C PHE A 210 2.84 -9.57 4.12
N SER A 211 1.81 -8.89 4.62
CA SER A 211 1.99 -7.58 5.26
C SER A 211 2.88 -7.66 6.49
N ILE A 212 2.77 -8.71 7.30
CA ILE A 212 3.64 -8.93 8.46
C ILE A 212 5.07 -9.23 8.00
N LEU A 213 5.26 -10.11 7.02
CA LEU A 213 6.59 -10.44 6.49
C LEU A 213 7.29 -9.20 5.89
N PHE A 214 6.59 -8.43 5.05
CA PHE A 214 7.13 -7.20 4.49
C PHE A 214 7.37 -6.12 5.55
N ALA A 215 6.51 -6.05 6.58
CA ALA A 215 6.72 -5.14 7.70
C ALA A 215 8.02 -5.45 8.45
N LEU A 216 8.25 -6.72 8.78
CA LEU A 216 9.49 -7.17 9.43
C LEU A 216 10.71 -6.92 8.55
N PHE A 217 10.61 -7.21 7.25
CA PHE A 217 11.65 -6.92 6.26
C PHE A 217 11.99 -5.44 6.18
N ILE A 218 10.98 -4.56 6.09
CA ILE A 218 11.16 -3.09 6.05
C ILE A 218 11.84 -2.59 7.33
N LEU A 219 11.40 -3.07 8.50
CA LEU A 219 11.99 -2.68 9.78
C LEU A 219 13.44 -3.15 9.90
N GLU A 220 13.73 -4.38 9.49
CA GLU A 220 15.09 -4.91 9.50
C GLU A 220 15.98 -4.10 8.56
N GLN A 221 15.53 -3.81 7.33
CA GLN A 221 16.29 -3.03 6.36
C GLN A 221 16.48 -1.56 6.79
N SER A 222 15.50 -0.97 7.47
CA SER A 222 15.58 0.44 7.89
C SER A 222 16.38 0.62 9.18
N TYR A 223 16.22 -0.27 10.14
CA TYR A 223 16.73 -0.08 11.51
C TYR A 223 17.56 -1.24 12.05
N GLY A 224 17.62 -2.39 11.36
CA GLY A 224 18.31 -3.59 11.81
C GLY A 224 19.80 -3.35 12.10
N LYS A 225 20.30 -3.90 13.21
CA LYS A 225 21.71 -3.82 13.58
C LYS A 225 22.60 -4.82 12.80
N ASN A 226 22.04 -5.97 12.46
CA ASN A 226 22.73 -7.09 11.81
C ASN A 226 22.34 -7.26 10.35
N ARG A 227 22.11 -6.13 9.64
CA ARG A 227 21.69 -6.15 8.22
C ARG A 227 22.62 -7.00 7.37
N PHE A 228 22.04 -7.89 6.61
CA PHE A 228 22.76 -8.71 5.64
C PHE A 228 23.17 -7.88 4.42
N PHE A 229 22.29 -6.96 4.03
CA PHE A 229 22.47 -6.08 2.90
C PHE A 229 22.09 -4.65 3.32
N ASN A 230 22.84 -3.66 2.87
CA ASN A 230 22.57 -2.26 3.16
C ASN A 230 22.30 -1.50 1.85
N PRO A 231 21.06 -1.41 1.40
CA PRO A 231 20.71 -0.73 0.14
C PRO A 231 21.10 0.75 0.15
N GLY A 232 21.12 1.40 1.32
CA GLY A 232 21.49 2.80 1.47
C GLY A 232 22.96 3.12 1.11
N LYS A 233 23.84 2.11 1.07
CA LYS A 233 25.24 2.27 0.62
C LYS A 233 25.39 2.20 -0.91
N SER A 234 24.40 1.71 -1.63
CA SER A 234 24.43 1.59 -3.09
C SER A 234 23.90 2.85 -3.75
N THR A 235 24.72 3.53 -4.54
CA THR A 235 24.33 4.72 -5.31
C THR A 235 23.21 4.39 -6.29
N ILE A 236 23.27 3.21 -6.93
CA ILE A 236 22.27 2.74 -7.89
C ILE A 236 20.92 2.53 -7.19
N LEU A 237 20.90 1.81 -6.07
CA LEU A 237 19.65 1.56 -5.34
C LEU A 237 19.04 2.83 -4.75
N ASN A 238 19.88 3.76 -4.30
CA ASN A 238 19.41 5.08 -3.85
C ASN A 238 18.80 5.88 -5.00
N HIS A 239 19.41 5.82 -6.20
CA HIS A 239 18.83 6.47 -7.38
C HIS A 239 17.49 5.83 -7.77
N LEU A 240 17.43 4.50 -7.87
CA LEU A 240 16.21 3.76 -8.13
C LEU A 240 15.10 4.05 -7.09
N GLY A 241 15.47 4.16 -5.81
CA GLY A 241 14.54 4.56 -4.76
C GLY A 241 13.94 5.95 -4.96
N LYS A 242 14.73 6.93 -5.44
CA LYS A 242 14.23 8.29 -5.73
C LYS A 242 13.23 8.32 -6.89
N ILE A 243 13.44 7.50 -7.92
CA ILE A 243 12.59 7.44 -9.11
C ILE A 243 11.56 6.31 -9.06
N SER A 244 11.49 5.55 -7.96
CA SER A 244 10.65 4.35 -7.83
C SER A 244 9.17 4.60 -8.13
N TYR A 245 8.63 5.76 -7.73
CA TYR A 245 7.26 6.13 -8.04
C TYR A 245 7.05 6.31 -9.55
N GLY A 246 7.99 7.00 -10.23
CA GLY A 246 7.95 7.11 -11.69
C GLY A 246 8.03 5.74 -12.37
N LEU A 247 8.97 4.90 -11.95
CA LEU A 247 9.08 3.53 -12.48
C LEU A 247 7.80 2.72 -12.27
N TYR A 248 7.18 2.83 -11.09
CA TYR A 248 5.89 2.19 -10.82
C TYR A 248 4.80 2.65 -11.77
N CYS A 249 4.78 3.91 -12.13
CA CYS A 249 3.78 4.49 -13.01
C CYS A 249 3.97 4.16 -14.51
N PHE A 250 5.14 3.69 -14.92
CA PHE A 250 5.47 3.39 -16.33
C PHE A 250 5.77 1.91 -16.62
N HIS A 251 5.62 1.01 -15.66
CA HIS A 251 5.93 -0.41 -15.89
C HIS A 251 4.75 -1.24 -16.46
#